data_f31bdcfadaed75e19730e653c4ca6e2b
#
_entry.id   f31bdcfadaed75e19730e653c4ca6e2b
#
_cell.length_a   1.000
_cell.length_b   1.000
_cell.length_c   1.000
_cell.angle_alpha   90.00
_cell.angle_beta   90.00
_cell.angle_gamma   90.00
#
_symmetry.space_group_name_H-M   'P 1'
#
loop_
_entity.id
_entity.type
_entity.pdbx_description
1 polymer ?
#
loop_
_entity_poly.entity_id
_entity_poly.type
_entity_poly.pdbx_seq_one_letter_code
_entity_poly.pdbx_strand_id
1 'polypeptide(L)'
;SKLNEQKDNSLKNQLAGSFGSSAKVITDSYSENRSDPVPSVAVDSEASGSVLLKSTITASMLAADKSDIKSFIDAKIREDDIGDKKSQKIYDSGVDKAEFSQFTDRGGVQSLVVTANGKIGPEINESKVKEQAKGRTYGDVQSSIESIEGVEDVDVKFSPFWVRSVPNDIKKINVEFKLKDAK
;
A
#
# COMPACT_ATOMS: atom_id res chain seq x y z
N SER A 1 17.49 -5.22 30.72
CA SER A 1 16.55 -4.92 31.79
C SER A 1 15.29 -4.29 31.20
N LYS A 2 14.11 -4.65 31.75
CA LYS A 2 12.78 -4.25 31.25
C LYS A 2 12.61 -2.73 31.01
N LEU A 3 13.31 -1.91 31.78
CA LEU A 3 13.23 -0.44 31.66
C LEU A 3 13.91 0.07 30.37
N ASN A 4 14.97 -0.57 29.92
CA ASN A 4 15.67 -0.20 28.70
C ASN A 4 14.87 -0.66 27.48
N GLU A 5 14.29 -1.86 27.48
CA GLU A 5 13.44 -2.37 26.39
C GLU A 5 12.19 -1.52 26.18
N GLN A 6 11.57 -1.01 27.26
CA GLN A 6 10.42 -0.10 27.15
C GLN A 6 10.80 1.25 26.55
N LYS A 7 11.97 1.80 26.88
CA LYS A 7 12.47 3.07 26.30
C LYS A 7 12.87 2.91 24.85
N ASP A 8 13.50 1.80 24.49
CA ASP A 8 13.95 1.49 23.14
C ASP A 8 12.74 1.34 22.21
N ASN A 9 11.70 0.63 22.64
CA ASN A 9 10.43 0.53 21.90
C ASN A 9 9.73 1.90 21.74
N SER A 10 9.79 2.76 22.76
CA SER A 10 9.22 4.10 22.69
C SER A 10 9.94 4.97 21.65
N LEU A 11 11.27 4.93 21.62
CA LEU A 11 12.07 5.69 20.66
C LEU A 11 11.85 5.21 19.22
N LYS A 12 11.80 3.89 19.02
CA LYS A 12 11.48 3.28 17.72
C LYS A 12 10.11 3.74 17.21
N ASN A 13 9.09 3.72 18.07
CA ASN A 13 7.74 4.15 17.72
C ASN A 13 7.66 5.66 17.45
N GLN A 14 8.35 6.49 18.23
CA GLN A 14 8.41 7.92 17.99
C GLN A 14 9.07 8.25 16.66
N LEU A 15 10.19 7.57 16.34
CA LEU A 15 10.88 7.75 15.08
C LEU A 15 10.04 7.28 13.90
N ALA A 16 9.38 6.13 14.02
CA ALA A 16 8.45 5.64 13.00
C ALA A 16 7.29 6.61 12.77
N GLY A 17 6.74 7.20 13.84
CA GLY A 17 5.66 8.19 13.78
C GLY A 17 6.08 9.55 13.22
N SER A 18 7.39 9.86 13.14
CA SER A 18 7.90 11.10 12.55
C SER A 18 7.84 11.13 11.03
N PHE A 19 7.74 9.98 10.39
CA PHE A 19 7.55 9.88 8.95
C PHE A 19 6.10 10.21 8.58
N GLY A 20 5.91 10.98 7.52
CA GLY A 20 4.57 11.35 7.03
C GLY A 20 3.77 10.17 6.51
N SER A 21 2.47 10.36 6.28
CA SER A 21 1.56 9.33 5.78
C SER A 21 1.87 8.85 4.34
N SER A 22 2.64 9.63 3.59
CA SER A 22 3.15 9.27 2.25
C SER A 22 4.31 8.28 2.29
N ALA A 23 4.94 8.09 3.45
CA ALA A 23 6.06 7.19 3.61
C ALA A 23 5.62 5.85 4.21
N LYS A 24 6.32 4.79 3.83
CA LYS A 24 6.23 3.47 4.44
C LYS A 24 7.54 3.15 5.16
N VAL A 25 7.43 2.96 6.45
CA VAL A 25 8.57 2.78 7.34
C VAL A 25 9.11 1.35 7.24
N ILE A 26 10.43 1.20 7.17
CA ILE A 26 11.14 -0.08 7.16
C ILE A 26 11.61 -0.35 8.59
N THR A 27 10.75 -0.94 9.41
CA THR A 27 10.99 -1.14 10.85
C THR A 27 12.22 -1.98 11.17
N ASP A 28 12.61 -2.88 10.27
CA ASP A 28 13.79 -3.73 10.40
C ASP A 28 15.11 -2.99 10.15
N SER A 29 15.03 -1.77 9.61
CA SER A 29 16.19 -0.89 9.42
C SER A 29 16.54 -0.06 10.66
N TYR A 30 15.74 -0.19 11.74
CA TYR A 30 16.01 0.54 12.96
C TYR A 30 17.38 0.19 13.53
N SER A 31 18.16 1.21 13.79
CA SER A 31 19.43 1.09 14.48
C SER A 31 19.60 2.21 15.50
N GLU A 32 20.29 1.91 16.58
CA GLU A 32 20.63 2.92 17.58
C GLU A 32 22.10 2.83 17.97
N ASN A 33 22.66 3.95 18.28
CA ASN A 33 23.98 4.10 18.87
C ASN A 33 23.86 4.90 20.15
N ARG A 34 24.44 4.42 21.22
CA ARG A 34 24.41 5.03 22.54
C ARG A 34 25.83 5.45 22.95
N SER A 35 26.01 6.72 23.30
CA SER A 35 27.28 7.17 23.84
C SER A 35 27.53 6.60 25.23
N ASP A 36 28.80 6.46 25.60
CA ASP A 36 29.15 6.17 26.97
C ASP A 36 28.59 7.24 27.93
N PRO A 37 28.14 6.84 29.13
CA PRO A 37 27.66 7.80 30.11
C PRO A 37 28.78 8.75 30.56
N VAL A 38 28.55 10.05 30.48
CA VAL A 38 29.47 11.09 30.96
C VAL A 38 28.94 11.62 32.28
N PRO A 39 29.71 11.48 33.38
CA PRO A 39 29.30 12.03 34.67
C PRO A 39 29.42 13.55 34.71
N SER A 40 28.56 14.23 35.50
CA SER A 40 28.59 15.68 35.70
C SER A 40 29.78 16.13 36.54
N VAL A 41 30.44 15.22 37.22
CA VAL A 41 31.66 15.44 38.01
C VAL A 41 32.74 14.51 37.49
N ALA A 42 33.96 14.99 37.42
CA ALA A 42 35.07 14.16 36.93
C ALA A 42 35.26 12.90 37.80
N VAL A 43 35.68 11.80 37.14
CA VAL A 43 36.01 10.56 37.86
C VAL A 43 37.09 10.86 38.87
N ASP A 44 37.00 10.25 40.07
CA ASP A 44 37.91 10.45 41.20
C ASP A 44 37.90 11.83 41.86
N SER A 45 36.89 12.67 41.56
CA SER A 45 36.65 13.96 42.23
C SER A 45 35.63 13.81 43.35
N GLU A 46 35.77 14.58 44.43
CA GLU A 46 34.74 14.67 45.46
C GLU A 46 33.47 15.27 44.92
N ALA A 47 32.33 14.59 45.14
CA ALA A 47 31.01 15.10 44.82
C ALA A 47 30.31 15.63 46.04
N SER A 48 29.95 16.90 46.06
CA SER A 48 29.21 17.57 47.15
C SER A 48 27.68 17.34 47.06
N GLY A 49 27.21 16.44 46.19
CA GLY A 49 25.79 16.18 45.98
C GLY A 49 25.54 15.05 44.97
N SER A 50 24.36 15.07 44.38
CA SER A 50 23.98 14.09 43.36
C SER A 50 24.82 14.21 42.09
N VAL A 51 25.34 13.10 41.57
CA VAL A 51 26.04 13.03 40.29
C VAL A 51 25.03 12.64 39.20
N LEU A 52 24.97 13.42 38.14
CA LEU A 52 24.18 13.14 36.96
C LEU A 52 25.02 12.39 35.92
N LEU A 53 24.50 11.32 35.37
CA LEU A 53 25.08 10.64 34.24
C LEU A 53 24.30 11.01 32.96
N LYS A 54 24.98 11.57 31.97
CA LYS A 54 24.43 11.94 30.68
C LYS A 54 24.88 10.94 29.62
N SER A 55 23.94 10.33 28.94
CA SER A 55 24.18 9.50 27.75
C SER A 55 23.30 9.99 26.62
N THR A 56 23.81 10.01 25.42
CA THR A 56 23.07 10.40 24.21
C THR A 56 22.79 9.15 23.39
N ILE A 57 21.53 9.03 22.95
CA ILE A 57 21.11 7.95 22.04
C ILE A 57 20.83 8.61 20.70
N THR A 58 21.49 8.11 19.66
CA THR A 58 21.21 8.47 18.27
C THR A 58 20.54 7.26 17.61
N ALA A 59 19.32 7.44 17.14
CA ALA A 59 18.58 6.39 16.44
C ALA A 59 18.32 6.78 15.00
N SER A 60 18.36 5.81 14.11
CA SER A 60 18.04 5.97 12.70
C SER A 60 17.11 4.87 12.21
N MET A 61 16.32 5.19 11.20
CA MET A 61 15.37 4.28 10.57
C MET A 61 15.15 4.75 9.14
N LEU A 62 14.92 3.82 8.22
CA LEU A 62 14.63 4.11 6.84
C LEU A 62 13.12 4.08 6.57
N ALA A 63 12.73 4.86 5.59
CA ALA A 63 11.40 4.81 5.02
C ALA A 63 11.49 5.00 3.50
N ALA A 64 10.55 4.42 2.77
CA ALA A 64 10.42 4.60 1.34
C ALA A 64 9.12 5.34 1.02
N ASP A 65 9.12 6.17 -0.03
CA ASP A 65 7.91 6.85 -0.48
C ASP A 65 6.93 5.81 -1.06
N LYS A 66 5.66 5.91 -0.69
CA LYS A 66 4.61 5.00 -1.17
C LYS A 66 4.43 5.06 -2.68
N SER A 67 4.67 6.22 -3.30
CA SER A 67 4.59 6.38 -4.76
C SER A 67 5.66 5.58 -5.47
N ASP A 68 6.88 5.54 -4.92
CA ASP A 68 7.99 4.79 -5.50
C ASP A 68 7.77 3.29 -5.35
N ILE A 69 7.34 2.87 -4.13
CA ILE A 69 6.96 1.47 -3.88
C ILE A 69 5.85 1.04 -4.83
N LYS A 70 4.82 1.87 -4.98
CA LYS A 70 3.71 1.60 -5.91
C LYS A 70 4.19 1.44 -7.34
N SER A 71 5.04 2.35 -7.80
CA SER A 71 5.60 2.31 -9.16
C SER A 71 6.41 1.04 -9.39
N PHE A 72 7.20 0.62 -8.41
CA PHE A 72 7.96 -0.63 -8.45
C PHE A 72 7.02 -1.86 -8.50
N ILE A 73 6.01 -1.92 -7.63
CA ILE A 73 5.04 -3.02 -7.61
C ILE A 73 4.27 -3.07 -8.94
N ASP A 74 3.79 -1.92 -9.42
CA ASP A 74 3.06 -1.84 -10.69
C ASP A 74 3.93 -2.33 -11.87
N ALA A 75 5.22 -1.99 -11.87
CA ALA A 75 6.16 -2.48 -12.90
C ALA A 75 6.32 -4.00 -12.84
N LYS A 76 6.47 -4.57 -11.63
CA LYS A 76 6.59 -6.02 -11.44
C LYS A 76 5.31 -6.76 -11.82
N ILE A 77 4.14 -6.27 -11.43
CA ILE A 77 2.86 -6.86 -11.84
C ILE A 77 2.72 -6.84 -13.38
N ARG A 78 3.14 -5.75 -14.03
CA ARG A 78 3.11 -5.68 -15.51
C ARG A 78 4.04 -6.69 -16.16
N GLU A 79 5.24 -6.87 -15.60
CA GLU A 79 6.24 -7.79 -16.12
C GLU A 79 5.82 -9.26 -15.90
N ASP A 80 5.44 -9.61 -14.67
CA ASP A 80 5.29 -10.99 -14.24
C ASP A 80 3.87 -11.54 -14.50
N ASP A 81 2.82 -10.74 -14.25
CA ASP A 81 1.43 -11.21 -14.27
C ASP A 81 0.65 -10.80 -15.53
N ILE A 82 0.89 -9.59 -16.03
CA ILE A 82 0.20 -9.08 -17.20
C ILE A 82 0.92 -9.51 -18.47
N GLY A 83 2.26 -9.37 -18.54
CA GLY A 83 3.06 -9.73 -19.70
C GLY A 83 2.48 -9.13 -20.98
N ASP A 84 2.24 -9.98 -21.99
CA ASP A 84 1.68 -9.59 -23.29
C ASP A 84 0.16 -9.37 -23.31
N LYS A 85 -0.54 -9.53 -22.20
CA LYS A 85 -1.99 -9.36 -22.09
C LYS A 85 -2.38 -7.88 -22.10
N LYS A 86 -2.42 -7.27 -23.29
CA LYS A 86 -2.67 -5.83 -23.51
C LYS A 86 -4.01 -5.32 -23.00
N SER A 87 -4.96 -6.20 -22.66
CA SER A 87 -6.31 -5.85 -22.21
C SER A 87 -6.47 -5.87 -20.69
N GLN A 88 -5.38 -5.99 -19.93
CA GLN A 88 -5.44 -6.00 -18.46
C GLN A 88 -4.93 -4.70 -17.85
N LYS A 89 -5.56 -4.33 -16.75
CA LYS A 89 -5.27 -3.12 -15.95
C LYS A 89 -5.03 -3.49 -14.49
N ILE A 90 -4.09 -2.80 -13.86
CA ILE A 90 -3.89 -2.85 -12.42
C ILE A 90 -4.93 -1.92 -11.77
N TYR A 91 -5.84 -2.48 -10.98
CA TYR A 91 -6.84 -1.73 -10.23
C TYR A 91 -6.36 -1.35 -8.83
N ASP A 92 -5.56 -2.23 -8.21
CA ASP A 92 -4.92 -1.99 -6.93
C ASP A 92 -3.53 -2.63 -6.96
N SER A 93 -2.49 -1.88 -6.60
CA SER A 93 -1.13 -2.40 -6.45
C SER A 93 -0.92 -3.14 -5.12
N GLY A 94 -1.83 -2.98 -4.15
CA GLY A 94 -1.66 -3.51 -2.80
C GLY A 94 -0.64 -2.73 -1.95
N VAL A 95 -0.18 -1.56 -2.39
CA VAL A 95 0.89 -0.80 -1.72
C VAL A 95 0.56 -0.43 -0.27
N ASP A 96 -0.70 -0.14 0.03
CA ASP A 96 -1.09 0.25 1.39
C ASP A 96 -0.94 -0.90 2.40
N LYS A 97 -1.14 -2.13 1.94
CA LYS A 97 -1.00 -3.36 2.72
C LYS A 97 0.34 -4.08 2.48
N ALA A 98 1.23 -3.49 1.67
CA ALA A 98 2.52 -4.10 1.40
C ALA A 98 3.33 -4.30 2.70
N GLU A 99 3.99 -5.43 2.83
CA GLU A 99 4.83 -5.78 3.97
C GLU A 99 6.30 -5.78 3.55
N PHE A 100 7.16 -5.28 4.44
CA PHE A 100 8.61 -5.29 4.28
C PHE A 100 9.22 -6.33 5.18
N SER A 101 10.15 -7.11 4.64
CA SER A 101 10.86 -8.15 5.39
C SER A 101 12.30 -8.33 4.87
N GLN A 102 13.10 -9.08 5.62
CA GLN A 102 14.46 -9.46 5.25
C GLN A 102 15.35 -8.26 4.88
N PHE A 103 15.21 -7.14 5.61
CA PHE A 103 16.09 -5.99 5.41
C PHE A 103 17.55 -6.38 5.68
N THR A 104 18.44 -6.03 4.75
CA THR A 104 19.89 -6.19 4.93
C THR A 104 20.61 -4.95 4.44
N ASP A 105 21.70 -4.60 5.12
CA ASP A 105 22.67 -3.58 4.69
C ASP A 105 24.04 -4.25 4.60
N ARG A 106 24.61 -4.28 3.39
CA ARG A 106 25.91 -4.87 3.15
C ARG A 106 26.78 -3.86 2.39
N GLY A 107 27.65 -3.17 3.14
CA GLY A 107 28.61 -2.22 2.55
C GLY A 107 27.94 -1.04 1.84
N GLY A 108 26.83 -0.56 2.36
CA GLY A 108 26.06 0.56 1.79
C GLY A 108 25.04 0.15 0.71
N VAL A 109 24.98 -1.14 0.36
CA VAL A 109 23.91 -1.69 -0.49
C VAL A 109 22.80 -2.23 0.41
N GLN A 110 21.65 -1.57 0.35
CA GLN A 110 20.48 -1.93 1.12
C GLN A 110 19.51 -2.75 0.26
N SER A 111 19.01 -3.83 0.81
CA SER A 111 18.01 -4.67 0.15
C SER A 111 16.93 -5.10 1.13
N LEU A 112 15.73 -5.32 0.62
CA LEU A 112 14.59 -5.83 1.39
C LEU A 112 13.65 -6.59 0.46
N VAL A 113 12.81 -7.43 1.04
CA VAL A 113 11.72 -8.09 0.33
C VAL A 113 10.43 -7.31 0.56
N VAL A 114 9.74 -7.01 -0.54
CA VAL A 114 8.41 -6.38 -0.52
C VAL A 114 7.38 -7.43 -0.91
N THR A 115 6.42 -7.68 -0.04
CA THR A 115 5.26 -8.54 -0.31
C THR A 115 4.02 -7.68 -0.44
N ALA A 116 3.33 -7.76 -1.57
CA ALA A 116 2.09 -7.03 -1.81
C ALA A 116 1.09 -7.90 -2.58
N ASN A 117 -0.20 -7.71 -2.30
CA ASN A 117 -1.28 -8.38 -3.02
C ASN A 117 -2.01 -7.34 -3.87
N GLY A 118 -1.69 -7.32 -5.17
CA GLY A 118 -2.34 -6.47 -6.15
C GLY A 118 -3.62 -7.08 -6.71
N LYS A 119 -4.44 -6.24 -7.35
CA LYS A 119 -5.63 -6.67 -8.09
C LYS A 119 -5.51 -6.23 -9.53
N ILE A 120 -5.56 -7.20 -10.44
CA ILE A 120 -5.58 -7.00 -11.88
C ILE A 120 -6.93 -7.47 -12.45
N GLY A 121 -7.31 -6.91 -13.58
CA GLY A 121 -8.54 -7.31 -14.26
C GLY A 121 -8.60 -6.72 -15.66
N PRO A 122 -9.64 -7.03 -16.44
CA PRO A 122 -9.79 -6.51 -17.78
C PRO A 122 -9.87 -4.98 -17.80
N GLU A 123 -9.25 -4.36 -18.80
CA GLU A 123 -9.41 -2.92 -19.01
C GLU A 123 -10.79 -2.67 -19.65
N ILE A 124 -11.78 -2.40 -18.80
CA ILE A 124 -13.14 -2.15 -19.25
C ILE A 124 -13.32 -0.65 -19.51
N ASN A 125 -13.67 -0.31 -20.75
CA ASN A 125 -13.97 1.06 -21.12
C ASN A 125 -15.44 1.35 -20.85
N GLU A 126 -15.71 2.19 -19.84
CA GLU A 126 -17.06 2.57 -19.41
C GLU A 126 -17.92 3.11 -20.56
N SER A 127 -17.34 3.94 -21.42
CA SER A 127 -18.07 4.53 -22.55
C SER A 127 -18.49 3.45 -23.56
N LYS A 128 -17.63 2.47 -23.83
CA LYS A 128 -17.98 1.33 -24.71
C LYS A 128 -19.07 0.47 -24.08
N VAL A 129 -19.01 0.23 -22.77
CA VAL A 129 -20.05 -0.53 -22.05
C VAL A 129 -21.40 0.19 -22.16
N LYS A 130 -21.45 1.52 -21.93
CA LYS A 130 -22.66 2.33 -22.07
C LYS A 130 -23.21 2.29 -23.50
N GLU A 131 -22.37 2.43 -24.50
CA GLU A 131 -22.76 2.34 -25.91
C GLU A 131 -23.30 0.95 -26.27
N GLN A 132 -22.69 -0.11 -25.77
CA GLN A 132 -23.14 -1.47 -25.98
C GLN A 132 -24.47 -1.78 -25.27
N ALA A 133 -24.71 -1.15 -24.12
CA ALA A 133 -25.89 -1.39 -23.31
C ALA A 133 -27.11 -0.60 -23.78
N LYS A 134 -26.94 0.56 -24.43
CA LYS A 134 -28.06 1.47 -24.76
C LYS A 134 -29.16 0.78 -25.59
N GLY A 135 -30.41 1.00 -25.20
CA GLY A 135 -31.57 0.45 -25.87
C GLY A 135 -31.79 -1.04 -25.69
N ARG A 136 -30.89 -1.77 -25.07
CA ARG A 136 -30.95 -3.23 -24.88
C ARG A 136 -31.80 -3.63 -23.67
N THR A 137 -32.24 -4.86 -23.66
CA THR A 137 -32.92 -5.47 -22.51
C THR A 137 -31.92 -5.91 -21.44
N TYR A 138 -32.41 -6.23 -20.25
CA TYR A 138 -31.61 -6.77 -19.15
C TYR A 138 -30.71 -7.94 -19.60
N GLY A 139 -31.34 -8.98 -20.15
CA GLY A 139 -30.60 -10.21 -20.54
C GLY A 139 -29.54 -9.98 -21.63
N ASP A 140 -29.84 -9.09 -22.60
CA ASP A 140 -28.87 -8.76 -23.66
C ASP A 140 -27.64 -8.04 -23.11
N VAL A 141 -27.85 -7.11 -22.14
CA VAL A 141 -26.76 -6.38 -21.50
C VAL A 141 -25.93 -7.32 -20.67
N GLN A 142 -26.59 -8.15 -19.84
CA GLN A 142 -25.91 -9.11 -18.99
C GLN A 142 -25.02 -10.05 -19.83
N SER A 143 -25.58 -10.72 -20.80
CA SER A 143 -24.84 -11.65 -21.65
C SER A 143 -23.69 -10.99 -22.41
N SER A 144 -23.89 -9.75 -22.89
CA SER A 144 -22.89 -9.02 -23.64
C SER A 144 -21.69 -8.60 -22.75
N ILE A 145 -21.93 -8.25 -21.50
CA ILE A 145 -20.87 -7.78 -20.59
C ILE A 145 -20.19 -8.98 -19.91
N GLU A 146 -20.93 -10.03 -19.55
CA GLU A 146 -20.37 -11.27 -19.00
C GLU A 146 -19.46 -12.00 -20.01
N SER A 147 -19.62 -11.75 -21.31
CA SER A 147 -18.71 -12.28 -22.33
C SER A 147 -17.31 -11.64 -22.32
N ILE A 148 -17.11 -10.55 -21.57
CA ILE A 148 -15.79 -9.92 -21.41
C ILE A 148 -14.94 -10.77 -20.45
N GLU A 149 -13.79 -11.23 -20.91
CA GLU A 149 -12.88 -12.06 -20.10
C GLU A 149 -12.54 -11.37 -18.77
N GLY A 150 -12.80 -12.06 -17.65
CA GLY A 150 -12.56 -11.57 -16.30
C GLY A 150 -13.72 -10.80 -15.67
N VAL A 151 -14.87 -10.68 -16.35
CA VAL A 151 -16.14 -10.27 -15.75
C VAL A 151 -16.84 -11.51 -15.22
N GLU A 152 -17.12 -11.53 -13.91
CA GLU A 152 -17.76 -12.70 -13.27
C GLU A 152 -19.27 -12.54 -13.11
N ASP A 153 -19.73 -11.32 -12.89
CA ASP A 153 -21.17 -11.05 -12.61
C ASP A 153 -21.55 -9.65 -13.06
N VAL A 154 -22.76 -9.52 -13.58
CA VAL A 154 -23.34 -8.26 -14.06
C VAL A 154 -24.72 -8.09 -13.48
N ASP A 155 -24.90 -7.08 -12.64
CA ASP A 155 -26.20 -6.67 -12.11
C ASP A 155 -26.68 -5.39 -12.80
N VAL A 156 -27.87 -5.46 -13.41
CA VAL A 156 -28.47 -4.31 -14.12
C VAL A 156 -29.71 -3.84 -13.37
N LYS A 157 -29.72 -2.60 -12.92
CA LYS A 157 -30.85 -2.00 -12.21
C LYS A 157 -31.51 -0.90 -13.04
N PHE A 158 -32.81 -1.00 -13.18
CA PHE A 158 -33.60 0.03 -13.85
C PHE A 158 -34.32 0.93 -12.84
N SER A 159 -34.32 2.22 -13.11
CA SER A 159 -35.11 3.18 -12.34
C SER A 159 -35.82 4.12 -13.32
N PRO A 160 -37.15 4.27 -13.23
CA PRO A 160 -38.11 3.57 -12.35
C PRO A 160 -38.31 2.09 -12.70
N PHE A 161 -38.89 1.30 -11.75
CA PHE A 161 -39.01 -0.16 -11.81
C PHE A 161 -39.80 -0.74 -13.01
N TRP A 162 -40.61 0.09 -13.70
CA TRP A 162 -41.36 -0.34 -14.87
C TRP A 162 -40.58 -0.24 -16.18
N VAL A 163 -39.39 0.34 -16.17
CA VAL A 163 -38.52 0.40 -17.33
C VAL A 163 -37.91 -1.00 -17.55
N ARG A 164 -37.95 -1.50 -18.80
CA ARG A 164 -37.48 -2.84 -19.15
C ARG A 164 -36.28 -2.85 -20.10
N SER A 165 -35.82 -1.66 -20.51
CA SER A 165 -34.66 -1.51 -21.39
C SER A 165 -33.81 -0.34 -20.95
N VAL A 166 -32.53 -0.41 -21.29
CA VAL A 166 -31.54 0.65 -21.02
C VAL A 166 -31.89 1.89 -21.84
N PRO A 167 -31.80 3.10 -21.27
CA PRO A 167 -32.01 4.33 -22.03
C PRO A 167 -31.09 4.46 -23.24
N ASN A 168 -31.59 5.08 -24.30
CA ASN A 168 -30.76 5.44 -25.47
C ASN A 168 -29.78 6.58 -25.16
N ASP A 169 -30.07 7.39 -24.15
CA ASP A 169 -29.20 8.46 -23.68
C ASP A 169 -28.15 7.89 -22.71
N ILE A 170 -26.90 7.76 -23.16
CA ILE A 170 -25.79 7.24 -22.40
C ILE A 170 -25.47 8.02 -21.11
N LYS A 171 -25.89 9.30 -21.04
CA LYS A 171 -25.73 10.12 -19.81
C LYS A 171 -26.60 9.65 -18.66
N LYS A 172 -27.66 8.89 -18.96
CA LYS A 172 -28.56 8.29 -17.98
C LYS A 172 -28.14 6.88 -17.55
N ILE A 173 -27.03 6.37 -18.08
CA ILE A 173 -26.46 5.07 -17.75
C ILE A 173 -25.32 5.29 -16.77
N ASN A 174 -25.42 4.72 -15.58
CA ASN A 174 -24.33 4.67 -14.62
C ASN A 174 -23.72 3.27 -14.65
N VAL A 175 -22.39 3.17 -14.63
CA VAL A 175 -21.65 1.90 -14.60
C VAL A 175 -20.73 1.95 -13.39
N GLU A 176 -20.85 0.96 -12.52
CA GLU A 176 -19.99 0.77 -11.37
C GLU A 176 -19.22 -0.55 -11.51
N PHE A 177 -17.92 -0.49 -11.32
CA PHE A 177 -17.07 -1.68 -11.29
C PHE A 177 -16.73 -2.02 -9.84
N LYS A 178 -16.98 -3.28 -9.47
CA LYS A 178 -16.60 -3.81 -8.16
C LYS A 178 -15.56 -4.89 -8.35
N LEU A 179 -14.42 -4.72 -7.67
CA LEU A 179 -13.39 -5.75 -7.63
C LEU A 179 -13.81 -6.82 -6.63
N LYS A 180 -13.81 -8.06 -7.09
CA LYS A 180 -14.01 -9.19 -6.20
C LYS A 180 -12.68 -9.57 -5.57
N ASP A 181 -12.68 -9.81 -4.27
CA ASP A 181 -11.48 -10.31 -3.60
C ASP A 181 -11.21 -11.74 -4.09
N ALA A 182 -9.98 -12.02 -4.48
CA ALA A 182 -9.56 -13.39 -4.76
C ALA A 182 -9.74 -14.23 -3.50
N LYS A 183 -10.39 -15.39 -3.66
CA LYS A 183 -10.56 -16.37 -2.59
C LYS A 183 -9.24 -17.06 -2.28
#